data_6ea978fe23ba19b40b244b70b43bb2d0
#
_entry.id   6ea978fe23ba19b40b244b70b43bb2d0
#
_cell.length_a   1.000
_cell.length_b   1.000
_cell.length_c   1.000
_cell.angle_alpha   90.00
_cell.angle_beta   90.00
_cell.angle_gamma   90.00
#
_symmetry.space_group_name_H-M   'P 1'
#
loop_
_entity.id
_entity.type
_entity.pdbx_description
1 polymer ?
#
loop_
_entity_poly.entity_id
_entity_poly.type
_entity_poly.pdbx_seq_one_letter_code
_entity_poly.pdbx_strand_id
1 'polypeptide(L)'
;MDDNTKQGIKALRLNGLPVEMRLSLKEARKKRGWTQRDLVSRVGLTQRHISGIESGKIVPRYDTLLELVRILDHDLLMVPRALVPVVQSLIRDHLKDQSGEGEERSLYANDPGEDKTEEPHDEV
;
A
#
# COMPACT_ATOMS: atom_id res chain seq x y z
N MET A 1 -7.08 32.12 8.84
CA MET A 1 -7.75 31.04 8.69
C MET A 1 -7.70 30.45 7.38
N ASP A 2 -8.08 31.12 6.43
CA ASP A 2 -8.01 30.60 5.14
C ASP A 2 -6.64 30.23 4.72
N ASP A 3 -5.64 30.93 5.16
CA ASP A 3 -4.30 30.62 4.74
C ASP A 3 -3.88 29.29 5.29
N ASN A 4 -4.27 28.98 6.47
CA ASN A 4 -3.90 27.72 7.02
C ASN A 4 -4.59 26.62 6.28
N THR A 5 -5.81 26.85 5.91
CA THR A 5 -6.54 25.88 5.18
C THR A 5 -5.89 25.65 3.84
N LYS A 6 -5.44 26.71 3.23
CA LYS A 6 -4.81 26.57 1.95
C LYS A 6 -3.51 25.85 2.07
N GLN A 7 -2.77 26.11 3.12
CA GLN A 7 -1.55 25.43 3.29
C GLN A 7 -1.77 23.97 3.54
N GLY A 8 -2.81 23.62 4.27
CA GLY A 8 -3.13 22.26 4.51
C GLY A 8 -3.46 21.55 3.22
N ILE A 9 -4.21 22.19 2.37
CA ILE A 9 -4.56 21.60 1.12
C ILE A 9 -3.33 21.44 0.25
N LYS A 10 -2.47 22.44 0.26
CA LYS A 10 -1.27 22.33 -0.51
C LYS A 10 -0.44 21.21 -0.04
N ALA A 11 -0.32 21.03 1.25
CA ALA A 11 0.49 19.96 1.79
C ALA A 11 -0.06 18.60 1.40
N LEU A 12 -1.35 18.54 1.10
CA LEU A 12 -1.93 17.28 0.70
C LEU A 12 -1.88 17.05 -0.79
N ARG A 13 -1.40 18.04 -1.54
CA ARG A 13 -1.28 17.85 -2.94
C ARG A 13 -0.05 17.08 -3.20
N LEU A 14 -0.14 15.81 -3.15
CA LEU A 14 1.00 14.97 -3.34
C LEU A 14 1.03 14.47 -4.75
N ASN A 15 2.19 14.12 -5.21
CA ASN A 15 2.31 13.51 -6.51
C ASN A 15 1.83 12.07 -6.49
N GLY A 16 1.67 11.50 -5.32
CA GLY A 16 1.20 10.15 -5.21
C GLY A 16 0.61 9.95 -3.84
N LEU A 17 0.27 8.72 -3.52
CA LEU A 17 -0.26 8.40 -2.21
C LEU A 17 0.82 8.58 -1.16
N PRO A 18 0.44 8.83 0.08
CA PRO A 18 1.41 8.94 1.15
C PRO A 18 2.24 7.68 1.28
N VAL A 19 3.47 7.85 1.70
CA VAL A 19 4.40 6.74 1.83
C VAL A 19 3.83 5.59 2.64
N GLU A 20 3.18 5.90 3.74
CA GLU A 20 2.65 4.85 4.59
C GLU A 20 1.60 4.03 3.88
N MET A 21 0.76 4.68 3.11
CA MET A 21 -0.27 3.98 2.38
C MET A 21 0.34 3.14 1.27
N ARG A 22 1.36 3.67 0.59
CA ARG A 22 2.00 2.92 -0.48
C ARG A 22 2.68 1.68 0.06
N LEU A 23 3.31 1.81 1.22
CA LEU A 23 3.96 0.66 1.83
C LEU A 23 2.93 -0.38 2.26
N SER A 24 1.81 0.07 2.77
CA SER A 24 0.76 -0.86 3.17
C SER A 24 0.23 -1.64 1.99
N LEU A 25 0.06 -0.98 0.86
CA LEU A 25 -0.42 -1.66 -0.34
C LEU A 25 0.60 -2.68 -0.80
N LYS A 26 1.85 -2.29 -0.82
CA LYS A 26 2.89 -3.17 -1.28
C LYS A 26 3.04 -4.38 -0.36
N GLU A 27 2.98 -4.15 0.93
CA GLU A 27 3.10 -5.23 1.87
C GLU A 27 1.91 -6.17 1.82
N ALA A 28 0.72 -5.62 1.64
CA ALA A 28 -0.47 -6.45 1.54
C ALA A 28 -0.37 -7.34 0.31
N ARG A 29 0.16 -6.80 -0.79
CA ARG A 29 0.34 -7.57 -2.01
C ARG A 29 1.35 -8.69 -1.78
N LYS A 30 2.49 -8.35 -1.18
CA LYS A 30 3.53 -9.34 -0.95
C LYS A 30 3.09 -10.42 0.02
N LYS A 31 2.29 -10.05 0.99
CA LYS A 31 1.81 -11.00 1.94
C LYS A 31 0.95 -12.06 1.27
N ARG A 32 0.30 -11.71 0.18
CA ARG A 32 -0.46 -12.67 -0.55
C ARG A 32 0.39 -13.45 -1.53
N GLY A 33 1.67 -13.13 -1.61
CA GLY A 33 2.56 -13.80 -2.53
C GLY A 33 2.40 -13.33 -3.96
N TRP A 34 1.85 -12.15 -4.15
CA TRP A 34 1.57 -11.65 -5.49
C TRP A 34 2.64 -10.70 -5.96
N THR A 35 3.04 -10.85 -7.22
CA THR A 35 3.88 -9.86 -7.88
C THR A 35 2.95 -8.76 -8.37
N GLN A 36 3.52 -7.70 -8.89
CA GLN A 36 2.71 -6.65 -9.50
C GLN A 36 1.93 -7.21 -10.67
N ARG A 37 2.50 -8.14 -11.40
CA ARG A 37 1.82 -8.74 -12.51
C ARG A 37 0.65 -9.58 -12.06
N ASP A 38 0.80 -10.28 -10.95
CA ASP A 38 -0.30 -11.04 -10.41
C ASP A 38 -1.45 -10.10 -10.05
N LEU A 39 -1.12 -8.93 -9.53
CA LEU A 39 -2.14 -7.98 -9.16
C LEU A 39 -2.83 -7.45 -10.41
N VAL A 40 -2.08 -7.24 -11.48
CA VAL A 40 -2.64 -6.78 -12.74
C VAL A 40 -3.74 -7.71 -13.20
N SER A 41 -3.53 -8.99 -13.09
CA SER A 41 -4.53 -9.93 -13.58
C SER A 41 -5.77 -9.97 -12.69
N ARG A 42 -5.72 -9.37 -11.52
CA ARG A 42 -6.87 -9.38 -10.62
C ARG A 42 -7.64 -8.07 -10.62
N VAL A 43 -7.01 -6.99 -11.05
CA VAL A 43 -7.67 -5.70 -11.13
C VAL A 43 -7.53 -5.21 -12.54
N GLY A 44 -8.22 -4.36 -12.98
CA GLY A 44 -8.16 -3.93 -14.35
C GLY A 44 -7.16 -2.83 -14.61
N LEU A 45 -5.99 -2.94 -14.06
CA LEU A 45 -4.97 -1.93 -14.24
C LEU A 45 -3.76 -2.51 -14.94
N THR A 46 -2.95 -1.66 -15.53
CA THR A 46 -1.72 -2.11 -16.16
C THR A 46 -0.64 -2.20 -15.11
N GLN A 47 0.42 -2.90 -15.42
CA GLN A 47 1.53 -3.01 -14.50
C GLN A 47 2.17 -1.64 -14.28
N ARG A 48 2.22 -0.84 -15.32
CA ARG A 48 2.79 0.49 -15.20
C ARG A 48 1.98 1.32 -14.22
N HIS A 49 0.68 1.17 -14.23
CA HIS A 49 -0.19 1.89 -13.34
C HIS A 49 0.03 1.43 -11.89
N ILE A 50 0.08 0.13 -11.67
CA ILE A 50 0.31 -0.40 -10.34
C ILE A 50 1.68 0.02 -9.84
N SER A 51 2.69 -0.08 -10.68
CA SER A 51 4.02 0.33 -10.31
C SER A 51 4.05 1.81 -9.97
N GLY A 52 3.34 2.63 -10.72
CA GLY A 52 3.28 4.06 -10.45
C GLY A 52 2.59 4.39 -9.14
N ILE A 53 1.56 3.63 -8.81
CA ILE A 53 0.87 3.83 -7.55
C ILE A 53 1.78 3.44 -6.39
N GLU A 54 2.45 2.32 -6.48
CA GLU A 54 3.32 1.85 -5.40
C GLU A 54 4.56 2.73 -5.24
N SER A 55 5.04 3.31 -6.32
CA SER A 55 6.23 4.14 -6.24
C SER A 55 5.93 5.60 -5.92
N GLY A 56 4.66 5.96 -5.90
CA GLY A 56 4.29 7.32 -5.58
C GLY A 56 4.26 8.25 -6.76
N LYS A 57 4.32 7.72 -7.97
CA LYS A 57 4.30 8.57 -9.15
C LYS A 57 2.90 8.81 -9.67
N ILE A 58 1.94 7.98 -9.28
CA ILE A 58 0.58 8.10 -9.73
C ILE A 58 -0.36 8.13 -8.55
N VAL A 59 -1.31 9.06 -8.59
CA VAL A 59 -2.38 9.09 -7.61
C VAL A 59 -3.57 8.43 -8.27
N PRO A 60 -4.02 7.30 -7.77
CA PRO A 60 -5.16 6.64 -8.41
C PRO A 60 -6.46 7.37 -8.12
N ARG A 61 -7.42 7.18 -8.97
CA ARG A 61 -8.75 7.69 -8.70
C ARG A 61 -9.30 6.91 -7.51
N TYR A 62 -10.29 7.51 -6.86
CA TYR A 62 -10.83 6.88 -5.66
C TYR A 62 -11.38 5.49 -5.92
N ASP A 63 -12.15 5.32 -7.00
CA ASP A 63 -12.74 4.04 -7.28
C ASP A 63 -11.66 2.99 -7.59
N THR A 64 -10.61 3.39 -8.25
CA THR A 64 -9.50 2.50 -8.53
C THR A 64 -8.79 2.10 -7.24
N LEU A 65 -8.58 3.08 -6.38
CA LEU A 65 -7.92 2.80 -5.12
C LEU A 65 -8.76 1.88 -4.26
N LEU A 66 -10.07 2.10 -4.23
CA LEU A 66 -10.96 1.29 -3.44
C LEU A 66 -10.94 -0.16 -3.94
N GLU A 67 -10.95 -0.34 -5.24
CA GLU A 67 -10.90 -1.67 -5.79
C GLU A 67 -9.59 -2.34 -5.43
N LEU A 68 -8.51 -1.60 -5.54
CA LEU A 68 -7.20 -2.12 -5.25
C LEU A 68 -7.08 -2.56 -3.79
N VAL A 69 -7.51 -1.72 -2.86
CA VAL A 69 -7.37 -2.07 -1.45
C VAL A 69 -8.27 -3.25 -1.10
N ARG A 70 -9.42 -3.34 -1.73
CA ARG A 70 -10.34 -4.43 -1.42
C ARG A 70 -9.85 -5.77 -1.92
N ILE A 71 -9.20 -5.79 -3.08
CA ILE A 71 -8.66 -7.03 -3.58
C ILE A 71 -7.51 -7.47 -2.67
N LEU A 72 -6.91 -6.54 -1.97
CA LEU A 72 -5.84 -6.83 -1.03
C LEU A 72 -6.38 -7.04 0.39
N ASP A 73 -7.69 -7.22 0.50
CA ASP A 73 -8.33 -7.53 1.76
C ASP A 73 -8.26 -6.37 2.74
N HIS A 74 -8.34 -5.19 2.22
CA HIS A 74 -8.34 -3.97 3.02
C HIS A 74 -9.55 -3.15 2.66
N ASP A 75 -9.76 -2.07 3.35
CA ASP A 75 -10.84 -1.15 3.02
C ASP A 75 -10.40 0.26 3.37
N LEU A 76 -11.17 1.23 2.92
CA LEU A 76 -10.87 2.61 3.19
C LEU A 76 -11.97 3.19 4.07
N LEU A 77 -11.56 3.92 5.09
CA LEU A 77 -12.50 4.55 6.00
C LEU A 77 -12.09 5.98 6.23
N MET A 78 -13.07 6.81 6.46
CA MET A 78 -12.81 8.16 6.89
C MET A 78 -12.78 8.11 8.40
N VAL A 79 -11.66 8.50 8.98
CA VAL A 79 -11.48 8.42 10.41
C VAL A 79 -11.39 9.84 10.98
N PRO A 80 -12.18 10.17 12.00
CA PRO A 80 -12.04 11.47 12.64
C PRO A 80 -10.60 11.65 13.11
N ARG A 81 -10.07 12.82 12.87
CA ARG A 81 -8.67 13.04 13.14
C ARG A 81 -8.28 12.68 14.59
N ALA A 82 -9.16 12.95 15.51
CA ALA A 82 -8.86 12.67 16.91
C ALA A 82 -8.64 11.19 17.18
N LEU A 83 -9.22 10.33 16.35
CA LEU A 83 -9.08 8.89 16.53
C LEU A 83 -7.94 8.27 15.73
N VAL A 84 -7.27 9.06 14.89
CA VAL A 84 -6.22 8.51 14.06
C VAL A 84 -5.14 7.81 14.87
N PRO A 85 -4.63 8.39 15.96
CA PRO A 85 -3.58 7.67 16.69
C PRO A 85 -4.04 6.33 17.26
N VAL A 86 -5.29 6.27 17.70
CA VAL A 86 -5.82 5.03 18.24
C VAL A 86 -5.95 4.00 17.13
N VAL A 87 -6.47 4.42 15.98
CA VAL A 87 -6.64 3.53 14.87
C VAL A 87 -5.28 3.04 14.38
N GLN A 88 -4.30 3.93 14.29
CA GLN A 88 -2.97 3.55 13.88
C GLN A 88 -2.37 2.53 14.83
N SER A 89 -2.64 2.69 16.11
CA SER A 89 -2.15 1.77 17.09
C SER A 89 -2.80 0.39 16.94
N LEU A 90 -4.09 0.38 16.68
CA LEU A 90 -4.79 -0.88 16.48
C LEU A 90 -4.27 -1.60 15.24
N ILE A 91 -4.02 -0.87 14.17
CA ILE A 91 -3.49 -1.46 12.97
C ILE A 91 -2.10 -2.03 13.23
N ARG A 92 -1.28 -1.27 13.93
CA ARG A 92 0.07 -1.69 14.23
C ARG A 92 0.08 -2.97 15.06
N ASP A 93 -0.80 -3.03 16.06
CA ASP A 93 -0.86 -4.20 16.90
C ASP A 93 -1.36 -5.41 16.13
N HIS A 94 -2.33 -5.19 15.26
CA HIS A 94 -2.86 -6.27 14.45
C HIS A 94 -1.78 -6.84 13.54
N LEU A 95 -1.01 -5.97 12.88
CA LEU A 95 0.04 -6.41 12.00
C LEU A 95 1.15 -7.09 12.77
N LYS A 96 1.40 -6.65 13.98
CA LYS A 96 2.43 -7.23 14.78
C LYS A 96 2.05 -8.62 15.19
N ASP A 97 0.79 -8.84 15.56
CA ASP A 97 0.34 -10.16 15.92
C ASP A 97 0.48 -11.09 14.74
N GLN A 98 0.09 -10.65 13.56
CA GLN A 98 0.21 -11.49 12.41
C GLN A 98 1.64 -11.77 12.05
N SER A 99 2.47 -10.77 12.21
CA SER A 99 3.85 -10.93 11.92
C SER A 99 4.45 -11.90 12.89
N GLY A 100 4.03 -11.84 14.13
CA GLY A 100 4.55 -12.73 15.13
C GLY A 100 4.29 -14.16 14.81
N GLU A 101 3.12 -14.44 14.25
CA GLU A 101 2.85 -15.75 13.90
C GLU A 101 3.59 -16.18 12.71
N GLY A 102 3.70 -15.38 11.74
CA GLY A 102 4.34 -15.75 10.53
C GLY A 102 5.74 -15.30 10.42
N GLU A 103 6.23 -14.69 11.44
CA GLU A 103 7.47 -14.06 11.34
C GLU A 103 8.58 -14.98 11.00
N GLU A 104 8.58 -16.09 11.55
CA GLU A 104 9.61 -17.00 11.25
C GLU A 104 9.60 -17.39 9.83
N ARG A 105 8.45 -17.64 9.30
CA ARG A 105 8.38 -18.00 7.93
C ARG A 105 8.77 -16.88 7.04
N SER A 106 8.34 -15.70 7.39
CA SER A 106 8.57 -14.61 6.52
C SER A 106 10.03 -14.24 6.47
N LEU A 107 10.74 -14.48 7.49
CA LEU A 107 12.13 -14.18 7.44
C LEU A 107 12.80 -14.95 6.37
N TYR A 108 12.37 -16.13 6.12
CA TYR A 108 12.99 -16.88 5.11
C TYR A 108 12.41 -16.61 3.76
N ALA A 109 11.17 -16.42 3.71
CA ALA A 109 10.54 -16.27 2.44
C ALA A 109 10.84 -15.01 1.78
N ASN A 110 10.91 -13.98 2.53
CA ASN A 110 11.05 -12.79 2.01
C ASN A 110 12.22 -12.47 1.38
N ASP A 111 13.20 -12.72 1.95
CA ASP A 111 14.36 -12.25 1.48
C ASP A 111 14.63 -12.43 0.15
N PRO A 112 14.78 -13.49 -0.24
CA PRO A 112 15.28 -13.68 -1.48
C PRO A 112 14.46 -13.13 -2.52
N GLY A 113 13.45 -13.47 -2.57
CA GLY A 113 12.75 -13.20 -3.65
C GLY A 113 12.35 -11.95 -3.93
N GLU A 114 12.25 -11.33 -3.08
CA GLU A 114 11.72 -10.20 -3.19
C GLU A 114 12.27 -9.32 -4.07
N ASP A 115 13.29 -9.04 -3.93
CA ASP A 115 13.82 -8.10 -4.62
C ASP A 115 14.23 -8.38 -5.88
N LYS A 116 14.77 -9.32 -6.08
CA LYS A 116 15.25 -9.59 -7.23
C LYS A 116 14.32 -9.72 -8.16
N THR A 117 13.43 -10.25 -7.85
CA THR A 117 12.55 -10.45 -8.77
C THR A 117 12.04 -9.31 -9.33
N GLU A 118 12.25 -8.67 -9.02
CA GLU A 118 11.68 -7.69 -9.57
C GLU A 118 12.23 -7.15 -10.42
N GLU A 119 12.83 -7.39 -10.48
CA GLU A 119 13.04 -7.19 -11.18
C GLU A 119 13.40 -7.62 -11.98
N PRO A 120 13.65 -7.83 -12.08
CA PRO A 120 13.86 -8.35 -12.82
C PRO A 120 13.80 -8.89 -13.37
N HIS A 121 13.88 -8.80 -13.35
CA HIS A 121 13.72 -9.39 -13.68
C HIS A 121 13.35 -9.63 -14.16
N ASP A 122 13.43 -9.13 -14.06
CA ASP A 122 12.99 -9.36 -14.47
C ASP A 122 12.82 -9.62 -15.00
N GLU A 123 13.22 -9.42 -15.14
CA GLU A 123 13.05 -9.73 -15.57
C GLU A 123 12.65 -10.07 -15.86
N VAL A 124 12.81 -9.75 -15.85
CA VAL A 124 12.39 -10.11 -15.93
C VAL A 124 12.01 -10.16 -16.12
#